data_38dd54bb24bec067332fb73a66bef700
#
_entry.id   38dd54bb24bec067332fb73a66bef700
#
_cell.length_a   1.000
_cell.length_b   1.000
_cell.length_c   1.000
_cell.angle_alpha   90.00
_cell.angle_beta   90.00
_cell.angle_gamma   90.00
#
_symmetry.space_group_name_H-M   'P 1'
#
loop_
_entity.id
_entity.type
_entity.pdbx_description
1 polymer ?
#
loop_
_entity_poly.entity_id
_entity_poly.type
_entity_poly.pdbx_seq_one_letter_code
_entity_poly.pdbx_strand_id
1 'polypeptide(L)'
;MITERVRNMRHPFDMQPPASRDEFFTILKRFGVSFMTELMAPPTVAMYRLAIAESAHSGELGAALYEAGRLAITHAVRGLFAEAVARKWVEFVDVHDAVGAYMYTLMGDVLMRLLLGAEKAPGRSELRKRAELAVDVVHQFDRAHSMRD
;
A
#
# COMPACT_ATOMS: atom_id res chain seq x y z
N MET A 1 -1.27 14.30 -13.53
CA MET A 1 -2.31 13.39 -12.98
C MET A 1 -1.72 12.21 -12.19
N ILE A 2 -0.83 11.40 -12.76
CA ILE A 2 -0.15 10.29 -12.04
C ILE A 2 0.60 10.81 -10.81
N THR A 3 1.41 11.86 -10.97
CA THR A 3 2.22 12.45 -9.89
C THR A 3 1.37 12.95 -8.72
N GLU A 4 0.24 13.58 -9.01
CA GLU A 4 -0.69 14.07 -7.99
C GLU A 4 -1.30 12.93 -7.18
N ARG A 5 -1.73 11.85 -7.85
CA ARG A 5 -2.30 10.68 -7.17
C ARG A 5 -1.28 9.95 -6.32
N VAL A 6 -0.05 9.79 -6.82
CA VAL A 6 1.05 9.22 -6.04
C VAL A 6 1.33 10.07 -4.80
N ARG A 7 1.32 11.39 -4.94
CA ARG A 7 1.47 12.32 -3.81
C ARG A 7 0.36 12.14 -2.78
N ASN A 8 -0.90 12.01 -3.22
CA ASN A 8 -2.03 11.78 -2.32
C ASN A 8 -1.92 10.44 -1.59
N MET A 9 -1.46 9.39 -2.28
CA MET A 9 -1.20 8.08 -1.66
C MET A 9 -0.13 8.17 -0.58
N ARG A 10 0.90 8.98 -0.79
CA ARG A 10 2.02 9.17 0.14
C ARG A 10 1.73 10.16 1.26
N HIS A 11 0.67 10.92 1.18
CA HIS A 11 0.35 11.98 2.13
C HIS A 11 0.50 11.58 3.62
N PRO A 12 0.09 10.37 4.06
CA PRO A 12 0.30 9.95 5.44
C PRO A 12 1.77 9.87 5.86
N PHE A 13 2.70 9.66 4.92
CA PHE A 13 4.15 9.62 5.18
C PHE A 13 4.80 10.99 5.16
N ASP A 14 4.20 11.95 4.44
CA ASP A 14 4.70 13.32 4.32
C ASP A 14 4.34 14.16 5.57
N MET A 15 3.49 13.62 6.44
CA MET A 15 3.22 14.18 7.78
C MET A 15 4.41 13.89 8.71
N GLN A 16 4.29 14.23 9.98
CA GLN A 16 5.35 13.95 10.93
C GLN A 16 5.75 12.48 10.93
N PRO A 17 7.07 12.15 10.91
CA PRO A 17 7.51 10.77 11.02
C PRO A 17 7.04 10.17 12.35
N PRO A 18 6.77 8.86 12.41
CA PRO A 18 6.34 8.23 13.66
C PRO A 18 7.42 8.34 14.73
N ALA A 19 7.02 8.65 15.95
CA ALA A 19 7.90 8.76 17.11
C ALA A 19 7.80 7.55 18.05
N SER A 20 6.91 6.62 17.77
CA SER A 20 6.69 5.42 18.58
C SER A 20 6.18 4.26 17.74
N ARG A 21 6.19 3.06 18.34
CA ARG A 21 5.60 1.85 17.76
C ARG A 21 4.11 2.06 17.43
N ASP A 22 3.34 2.63 18.35
CA ASP A 22 1.91 2.86 18.14
C ASP A 22 1.64 3.83 16.99
N GLU A 23 2.43 4.88 16.88
CA GLU A 23 2.35 5.82 15.75
C GLU A 23 2.72 5.16 14.42
N PHE A 24 3.71 4.27 14.41
CA PHE A 24 4.06 3.49 13.23
C PHE A 24 2.85 2.69 12.71
N PHE A 25 2.17 1.95 13.56
CA PHE A 25 1.00 1.19 13.17
C PHE A 25 -0.19 2.07 12.78
N THR A 26 -0.36 3.21 13.44
CA THR A 26 -1.38 4.21 13.07
C THR A 26 -1.14 4.76 11.67
N ILE A 27 0.12 5.07 11.33
CA ILE A 27 0.49 5.55 9.99
C ILE A 27 0.25 4.46 8.94
N LEU A 28 0.58 3.20 9.22
CA LEU A 28 0.30 2.10 8.31
C LEU A 28 -1.19 1.99 8.00
N LYS A 29 -2.04 2.10 9.00
CA LYS A 29 -3.49 2.05 8.81
C LYS A 29 -3.98 3.22 7.95
N ARG A 30 -3.56 4.44 8.26
CA ARG A 30 -3.93 5.64 7.48
C ARG A 30 -3.44 5.56 6.05
N PHE A 31 -2.21 5.15 5.87
CA PHE A 31 -1.64 4.93 4.53
C PHE A 31 -2.47 3.91 3.75
N GLY A 32 -2.83 2.78 4.36
CA GLY A 32 -3.61 1.74 3.70
C GLY A 32 -4.93 2.26 3.15
N VAL A 33 -5.66 3.04 3.95
CA VAL A 33 -6.93 3.66 3.52
C VAL A 33 -6.70 4.66 2.38
N SER A 34 -5.73 5.57 2.53
CA SER A 34 -5.38 6.56 1.50
C SER A 34 -4.94 5.91 0.19
N PHE A 35 -4.05 4.95 0.29
CA PHE A 35 -3.53 4.21 -0.86
C PHE A 35 -4.64 3.52 -1.64
N MET A 36 -5.50 2.77 -0.95
CA MET A 36 -6.59 2.05 -1.59
C MET A 36 -7.64 3.00 -2.17
N THR A 37 -7.93 4.12 -1.51
CA THR A 37 -8.85 5.13 -2.01
C THR A 37 -8.37 5.70 -3.35
N GLU A 38 -7.09 6.06 -3.45
CA GLU A 38 -6.53 6.61 -4.69
C GLU A 38 -6.35 5.54 -5.77
N LEU A 39 -5.96 4.32 -5.40
CA LEU A 39 -5.80 3.21 -6.33
C LEU A 39 -7.11 2.86 -7.04
N MET A 40 -8.23 2.92 -6.31
CA MET A 40 -9.55 2.56 -6.82
C MET A 40 -10.36 3.75 -7.34
N ALA A 41 -9.80 4.95 -7.33
CA ALA A 41 -10.45 6.12 -7.89
C ALA A 41 -10.71 5.91 -9.41
N PRO A 42 -11.89 6.29 -9.93
CA PRO A 42 -12.22 6.06 -11.33
C PRO A 42 -11.16 6.50 -12.34
N PRO A 43 -10.49 7.67 -12.21
CA PRO A 43 -9.42 8.04 -13.12
C PRO A 43 -8.21 7.11 -13.05
N THR A 44 -7.88 6.58 -11.87
CA THR A 44 -6.77 5.63 -11.71
C THR A 44 -7.11 4.29 -12.40
N VAL A 45 -8.30 3.77 -12.17
CA VAL A 45 -8.79 2.54 -12.83
C VAL A 45 -8.79 2.71 -14.35
N ALA A 46 -9.23 3.87 -14.86
CA ALA A 46 -9.21 4.18 -16.28
C ALA A 46 -7.79 4.17 -16.86
N MET A 47 -6.81 4.71 -16.14
CA MET A 47 -5.39 4.67 -16.55
C MET A 47 -4.86 3.23 -16.61
N TYR A 48 -5.18 2.39 -15.65
CA TYR A 48 -4.79 0.98 -15.67
C TYR A 48 -5.41 0.23 -16.84
N ARG A 49 -6.70 0.47 -17.12
CA ARG A 49 -7.39 -0.13 -18.28
C ARG A 49 -6.74 0.31 -19.60
N LEU A 50 -6.39 1.58 -19.72
CA LEU A 50 -5.70 2.10 -20.89
C LEU A 50 -4.32 1.45 -21.05
N ALA A 51 -3.53 1.38 -19.99
CA ALA A 51 -2.22 0.75 -19.98
C ALA A 51 -2.30 -0.73 -20.39
N ILE A 52 -3.30 -1.46 -19.91
CA ILE A 52 -3.55 -2.85 -20.28
C ILE A 52 -3.91 -2.96 -21.77
N ALA A 53 -4.81 -2.11 -22.25
CA ALA A 53 -5.23 -2.10 -23.66
C ALA A 53 -4.04 -1.79 -24.60
N GLU A 54 -3.18 -0.88 -24.20
CA GLU A 54 -1.99 -0.47 -24.97
C GLU A 54 -0.82 -1.47 -24.87
N SER A 55 -0.81 -2.36 -23.89
CA SER A 55 0.33 -3.23 -23.59
C SER A 55 0.69 -4.18 -24.75
N ALA A 56 -0.27 -4.52 -25.59
CA ALA A 56 -0.05 -5.34 -26.78
C ALA A 56 0.71 -4.59 -27.90
N HIS A 57 0.68 -3.26 -27.90
CA HIS A 57 1.31 -2.41 -28.91
C HIS A 57 2.53 -1.68 -28.37
N SER A 58 2.43 -1.15 -27.13
CA SER A 58 3.50 -0.43 -26.46
C SER A 58 3.37 -0.63 -24.95
N GLY A 59 4.47 -0.97 -24.29
CA GLY A 59 4.54 -1.10 -22.85
C GLY A 59 4.84 0.21 -22.10
N GLU A 60 4.95 1.35 -22.81
CA GLU A 60 5.41 2.62 -22.23
C GLU A 60 4.51 3.14 -21.12
N LEU A 61 3.19 3.16 -21.33
CA LEU A 61 2.24 3.63 -20.31
C LEU A 61 2.23 2.72 -19.08
N GLY A 62 2.25 1.40 -19.30
CA GLY A 62 2.32 0.41 -18.21
C GLY A 62 3.59 0.55 -17.40
N ALA A 63 4.74 0.70 -18.06
CA ALA A 63 6.02 0.94 -17.39
C ALA A 63 5.99 2.24 -16.58
N ALA A 64 5.48 3.32 -17.14
CA ALA A 64 5.36 4.61 -16.46
C ALA A 64 4.46 4.53 -15.21
N LEU A 65 3.32 3.85 -15.31
CA LEU A 65 2.43 3.62 -14.17
C LEU A 65 3.09 2.78 -13.08
N TYR A 66 3.80 1.74 -13.47
CA TYR A 66 4.50 0.85 -12.54
C TYR A 66 5.62 1.60 -11.80
N GLU A 67 6.46 2.32 -12.51
CA GLU A 67 7.58 3.07 -11.92
C GLU A 67 7.11 4.25 -11.06
N ALA A 68 6.26 5.12 -11.61
CA ALA A 68 5.81 6.31 -10.90
C ALA A 68 4.85 6.01 -9.74
N GLY A 69 4.06 4.93 -9.85
CA GLY A 69 3.08 4.54 -8.86
C GLY A 69 3.62 3.44 -7.93
N ARG A 70 3.63 2.21 -8.44
CA ARG A 70 3.89 1.01 -7.62
C ARG A 70 5.26 1.00 -6.96
N LEU A 71 6.33 1.28 -7.72
CA LEU A 71 7.69 1.27 -7.19
C LEU A 71 7.91 2.39 -6.18
N ALA A 72 7.44 3.61 -6.49
CA ALA A 72 7.59 4.76 -5.59
C ALA A 72 6.88 4.53 -4.25
N ILE A 73 5.67 3.99 -4.28
CA ILE A 73 4.90 3.66 -3.07
C ILE A 73 5.56 2.55 -2.28
N THR A 74 5.98 1.47 -2.94
CA THR A 74 6.67 0.35 -2.26
C THR A 74 7.97 0.82 -1.61
N HIS A 75 8.71 1.72 -2.27
CA HIS A 75 9.93 2.30 -1.71
C HIS A 75 9.64 3.11 -0.44
N ALA A 76 8.60 3.94 -0.44
CA ALA A 76 8.19 4.72 0.73
C ALA A 76 7.77 3.83 1.90
N VAL A 77 6.98 2.79 1.64
CA VAL A 77 6.58 1.80 2.67
C VAL A 77 7.78 1.08 3.23
N ARG A 78 8.69 0.63 2.38
CA ARG A 78 9.93 -0.05 2.80
C ARG A 78 10.78 0.84 3.70
N GLY A 79 10.90 2.13 3.37
CA GLY A 79 11.61 3.10 4.21
C GLY A 79 11.00 3.22 5.61
N LEU A 80 9.67 3.26 5.71
CA LEU A 80 8.96 3.31 6.98
C LEU A 80 9.21 2.05 7.82
N PHE A 81 9.16 0.87 7.22
CA PHE A 81 9.46 -0.41 7.89
C PHE A 81 10.91 -0.47 8.35
N ALA A 82 11.86 -0.04 7.52
CA ALA A 82 13.28 0.00 7.87
C ALA A 82 13.55 0.91 9.07
N GLU A 83 12.90 2.07 9.13
CA GLU A 83 12.99 2.98 10.28
C GLU A 83 12.44 2.33 11.56
N ALA A 84 11.30 1.65 11.47
CA ALA A 84 10.70 0.96 12.61
C ALA A 84 11.62 -0.15 13.14
N VAL A 85 12.30 -0.87 12.26
CA VAL A 85 13.28 -1.88 12.65
C VAL A 85 14.52 -1.21 13.29
N ALA A 86 15.03 -0.15 12.69
CA ALA A 86 16.20 0.59 13.22
C ALA A 86 15.92 1.15 14.61
N ARG A 87 14.71 1.58 14.88
CA ARG A 87 14.26 2.07 16.19
C ARG A 87 13.85 0.97 17.17
N LYS A 88 13.94 -0.29 16.76
CA LYS A 88 13.57 -1.47 17.57
C LYS A 88 12.11 -1.50 18.01
N TRP A 89 11.23 -0.87 17.24
CA TRP A 89 9.78 -0.95 17.47
C TRP A 89 9.21 -2.28 17.01
N VAL A 90 9.80 -2.87 15.98
CA VAL A 90 9.43 -4.15 15.38
C VAL A 90 10.70 -4.93 15.00
N GLU A 91 10.53 -6.24 14.88
CA GLU A 91 11.58 -7.14 14.41
C GLU A 91 10.99 -8.13 13.41
N PHE A 92 11.54 -8.14 12.19
CA PHE A 92 11.13 -9.06 11.12
C PHE A 92 12.27 -10.00 10.75
N VAL A 93 11.92 -11.22 10.33
CA VAL A 93 12.91 -12.13 9.72
C VAL A 93 13.46 -11.51 8.44
N ASP A 94 12.54 -10.98 7.63
CA ASP A 94 12.83 -10.31 6.37
C ASP A 94 11.87 -9.13 6.19
N VAL A 95 12.41 -7.93 6.13
CA VAL A 95 11.63 -6.70 5.95
C VAL A 95 10.91 -6.71 4.59
N HIS A 96 11.55 -7.26 3.56
CA HIS A 96 10.96 -7.36 2.22
C HIS A 96 9.68 -8.19 2.24
N ASP A 97 9.70 -9.33 2.93
CA ASP A 97 8.53 -10.20 3.07
C ASP A 97 7.42 -9.53 3.87
N ALA A 98 7.76 -8.84 4.95
CA ALA A 98 6.79 -8.11 5.77
C ALA A 98 6.09 -6.99 4.97
N VAL A 99 6.85 -6.21 4.19
CA VAL A 99 6.31 -5.18 3.30
C VAL A 99 5.42 -5.80 2.22
N GLY A 100 5.87 -6.90 1.62
CA GLY A 100 5.10 -7.64 0.63
C GLY A 100 3.77 -8.12 1.18
N ALA A 101 3.80 -8.78 2.33
CA ALA A 101 2.59 -9.29 3.00
C ALA A 101 1.60 -8.16 3.32
N TYR A 102 2.09 -7.02 3.81
CA TYR A 102 1.26 -5.84 4.04
C TYR A 102 0.61 -5.33 2.75
N MET A 103 1.40 -5.09 1.71
CA MET A 103 0.90 -4.54 0.44
C MET A 103 -0.07 -5.50 -0.26
N TYR A 104 0.24 -6.79 -0.28
CA TYR A 104 -0.64 -7.79 -0.91
C TYR A 104 -1.95 -7.95 -0.16
N THR A 105 -1.92 -7.87 1.17
CA THR A 105 -3.14 -7.90 1.99
C THR A 105 -4.02 -6.68 1.74
N LEU A 106 -3.43 -5.50 1.61
CA LEU A 106 -4.16 -4.28 1.25
C LEU A 106 -4.88 -4.43 -0.08
N MET A 107 -4.15 -4.82 -1.12
CA MET A 107 -4.68 -4.85 -2.48
C MET A 107 -5.62 -6.04 -2.70
N GLY A 108 -5.26 -7.23 -2.20
CA GLY A 108 -6.00 -8.45 -2.51
C GLY A 108 -6.25 -8.57 -4.01
N ASP A 109 -7.46 -8.96 -4.38
CA ASP A 109 -7.93 -9.03 -5.77
C ASP A 109 -8.84 -7.84 -6.15
N VAL A 110 -8.97 -6.84 -5.28
CA VAL A 110 -9.93 -5.74 -5.46
C VAL A 110 -9.69 -4.99 -6.77
N LEU A 111 -8.44 -4.64 -7.04
CA LEU A 111 -8.09 -3.95 -8.29
C LEU A 111 -8.42 -4.80 -9.52
N MET A 112 -8.14 -6.09 -9.47
CA MET A 112 -8.47 -7.02 -10.57
C MET A 112 -9.97 -7.06 -10.82
N ARG A 113 -10.77 -7.17 -9.77
CA ARG A 113 -12.25 -7.17 -9.89
C ARG A 113 -12.78 -5.86 -10.48
N LEU A 114 -12.21 -4.72 -10.10
CA LEU A 114 -12.54 -3.42 -10.68
C LEU A 114 -12.16 -3.33 -12.16
N LEU A 115 -10.94 -3.76 -12.51
CA LEU A 115 -10.46 -3.74 -13.90
C LEU A 115 -11.31 -4.61 -14.81
N LEU A 116 -11.77 -5.75 -14.32
CA LEU A 116 -12.67 -6.65 -15.05
C LEU A 116 -14.14 -6.19 -15.06
N GLY A 117 -14.48 -5.16 -14.30
CA GLY A 117 -15.85 -4.70 -14.16
C GLY A 117 -16.77 -5.66 -13.38
N ALA A 118 -16.16 -6.59 -12.61
CA ALA A 118 -16.90 -7.61 -11.87
C ALA A 118 -17.60 -7.06 -10.63
N GLU A 119 -17.05 -6.01 -10.03
CA GLU A 119 -17.60 -5.37 -8.85
C GLU A 119 -17.42 -3.86 -8.88
N LYS A 120 -18.21 -3.16 -8.09
CA LYS A 120 -18.01 -1.73 -7.81
C LYS A 120 -16.89 -1.53 -6.80
N ALA A 121 -16.31 -0.34 -6.78
CA ALA A 121 -15.33 0.04 -5.77
C ALA A 121 -15.91 -0.16 -4.35
N PRO A 122 -15.14 -0.79 -3.43
CA PRO A 122 -15.57 -0.95 -2.05
C PRO A 122 -15.72 0.40 -1.36
N GLY A 123 -16.65 0.48 -0.41
CA GLY A 123 -16.87 1.67 0.37
C GLY A 123 -15.76 1.89 1.41
N ARG A 124 -15.77 3.09 2.01
CA ARG A 124 -14.76 3.51 2.99
C ARG A 124 -14.65 2.56 4.19
N SER A 125 -15.77 2.03 4.67
CA SER A 125 -15.80 1.07 5.78
C SER A 125 -15.04 -0.22 5.43
N GLU A 126 -15.22 -0.73 4.23
CA GLU A 126 -14.52 -1.94 3.76
C GLU A 126 -13.03 -1.68 3.58
N LEU A 127 -12.63 -0.52 3.06
CA LEU A 127 -11.22 -0.13 2.95
C LEU A 127 -10.55 -0.04 4.31
N ARG A 128 -11.26 0.48 5.31
CA ARG A 128 -10.76 0.54 6.69
C ARG A 128 -10.51 -0.85 7.25
N LYS A 129 -11.45 -1.77 7.09
CA LYS A 129 -11.29 -3.16 7.52
C LYS A 129 -10.11 -3.84 6.84
N ARG A 130 -9.91 -3.57 5.57
CA ARG A 130 -8.78 -4.11 4.82
C ARG A 130 -7.45 -3.56 5.31
N ALA A 131 -7.40 -2.27 5.61
CA ALA A 131 -6.21 -1.65 6.21
C ALA A 131 -5.91 -2.23 7.60
N GLU A 132 -6.92 -2.46 8.41
CA GLU A 132 -6.79 -3.13 9.72
C GLU A 132 -6.25 -4.54 9.57
N LEU A 133 -6.77 -5.33 8.62
CA LEU A 133 -6.28 -6.68 8.34
C LEU A 133 -4.81 -6.66 7.90
N ALA A 134 -4.41 -5.71 7.05
CA ALA A 134 -3.03 -5.57 6.63
C ALA A 134 -2.09 -5.22 7.79
N VAL A 135 -2.53 -4.38 8.71
CA VAL A 135 -1.80 -4.07 9.96
C VAL A 135 -1.69 -5.31 10.85
N ASP A 136 -2.76 -6.09 10.99
CA ASP A 136 -2.74 -7.34 11.76
C ASP A 136 -1.73 -8.34 11.19
N VAL A 137 -1.62 -8.42 9.87
CA VAL A 137 -0.61 -9.25 9.20
C VAL A 137 0.82 -8.78 9.57
N VAL A 138 1.06 -7.48 9.62
CA VAL A 138 2.37 -6.94 10.07
C VAL A 138 2.65 -7.34 11.52
N HIS A 139 1.66 -7.28 12.40
CA HIS A 139 1.81 -7.76 13.79
C HIS A 139 2.20 -9.23 13.85
N GLN A 140 1.65 -10.08 12.99
CA GLN A 140 2.00 -11.50 12.93
C GLN A 140 3.44 -11.75 12.42
N PHE A 141 3.98 -10.86 11.59
CA PHE A 141 5.37 -10.91 11.15
C PHE A 141 6.36 -10.37 12.18
N ASP A 142 5.86 -9.62 13.17
CA ASP A 142 6.69 -9.00 14.21
C ASP A 142 7.06 -9.99 15.31
N ARG A 143 8.33 -10.40 15.33
CA ARG A 143 8.87 -11.32 16.34
C ARG A 143 8.97 -10.71 17.73
N ALA A 144 9.10 -9.40 17.84
CA ALA A 144 9.17 -8.73 19.14
C ALA A 144 7.86 -8.89 19.94
N HIS A 145 6.74 -9.11 19.25
CA HIS A 145 5.46 -9.38 19.89
C HIS A 145 5.37 -10.82 20.41
N SER A 146 5.84 -11.79 19.60
CA SER A 146 5.79 -13.21 19.96
C SER A 146 6.67 -13.61 21.15
N MET A 147 7.62 -12.76 21.57
CA MET A 147 8.51 -13.01 22.71
C MET A 147 8.00 -12.40 24.02
N ARG A 148 6.85 -11.69 24.01
CA ARG A 148 6.26 -11.03 25.19
C ARG A 148 5.08 -11.80 25.80
N ASP A 149 4.60 -12.82 25.10
CA ASP A 149 3.58 -13.79 25.56
C ASP A 149 4.26 -15.08 26.07
#